data_3aa23bbb0cd630f509492fa44afea910
#
_entry.id   3aa23bbb0cd630f509492fa44afea910
#
_cell.length_a   1.000
_cell.length_b   1.000
_cell.length_c   1.000
_cell.angle_alpha   90.00
_cell.angle_beta   90.00
_cell.angle_gamma   90.00
#
_symmetry.space_group_name_H-M   'P 1'
#
loop_
_entity.id
_entity.type
_entity.pdbx_description
1 polymer ?
#
loop_
_entity_poly.entity_id
_entity_poly.type
_entity_poly.pdbx_seq_one_letter_code
_entity_poly.pdbx_strand_id
1 'polypeptide(L)'
;ADQMNASAQNAMLKLLEEGPRYASFLLIANNADALLETVRSRCEELDLLPAGRPAEAAGGSERSELVSRMANALEGTDELKLLEMAVEFTAKQSQDDLLTLLNALEEELCARAVRRGGGSRLLRAVELVKQLRGAARLNLNGSQLSGWLCAGMFEDL
;
A
#
# COMPACT_ATOMS: atom_id res chain seq x y z
N ALA A 1 -17.12 7.31 -13.20
CA ALA A 1 -16.49 8.47 -13.86
C ALA A 1 -15.90 8.09 -15.22
N ASP A 2 -15.40 6.87 -15.37
CA ASP A 2 -14.81 6.28 -16.61
C ASP A 2 -15.77 6.24 -17.83
N GLN A 3 -17.07 6.33 -17.61
CA GLN A 3 -18.07 6.39 -18.67
C GLN A 3 -18.34 7.81 -19.22
N MET A 4 -17.71 8.83 -18.65
CA MET A 4 -17.80 10.20 -19.14
C MET A 4 -16.97 10.35 -20.42
N ASN A 5 -17.55 10.99 -21.43
CA ASN A 5 -16.79 11.37 -22.63
C ASN A 5 -15.79 12.50 -22.31
N ALA A 6 -14.81 12.73 -23.20
CA ALA A 6 -13.77 13.72 -22.99
C ALA A 6 -14.33 15.15 -22.76
N SER A 7 -15.44 15.51 -23.39
CA SER A 7 -16.08 16.82 -23.19
C SER A 7 -16.63 16.97 -21.77
N ALA A 8 -17.28 15.93 -21.23
CA ALA A 8 -17.79 15.93 -19.87
C ALA A 8 -16.64 15.97 -18.83
N GLN A 9 -15.57 15.22 -19.08
CA GLN A 9 -14.39 15.23 -18.22
C GLN A 9 -13.74 16.63 -18.21
N ASN A 10 -13.59 17.27 -19.35
CA ASN A 10 -13.07 18.64 -19.45
C ASN A 10 -13.97 19.67 -18.74
N ALA A 11 -15.29 19.51 -18.81
CA ALA A 11 -16.23 20.39 -18.10
C ALA A 11 -16.07 20.32 -16.56
N MET A 12 -15.62 19.17 -16.03
CA MET A 12 -15.38 18.99 -14.61
C MET A 12 -14.08 19.66 -14.11
N LEU A 13 -13.11 19.96 -14.98
CA LEU A 13 -11.82 20.50 -14.56
C LEU A 13 -11.96 21.79 -13.74
N LYS A 14 -12.85 22.70 -14.18
CA LYS A 14 -13.10 23.94 -13.44
C LYS A 14 -13.67 23.68 -12.04
N LEU A 15 -14.53 22.67 -11.92
CA LEU A 15 -15.11 22.27 -10.63
C LEU A 15 -14.07 21.66 -9.69
N LEU A 16 -13.14 20.88 -10.23
CA LEU A 16 -12.04 20.27 -9.48
C LEU A 16 -10.99 21.30 -9.03
N GLU A 17 -10.77 22.35 -9.84
CA GLU A 17 -9.81 23.43 -9.51
C GLU A 17 -10.38 24.48 -8.57
N GLU A 18 -11.61 24.93 -8.84
CA GLU A 18 -12.22 26.09 -8.18
C GLU A 18 -13.46 25.72 -7.35
N GLY A 19 -13.61 24.44 -7.02
CA GLY A 19 -14.76 23.96 -6.27
C GLY A 19 -14.92 24.62 -4.90
N PRO A 20 -16.14 24.67 -4.36
CA PRO A 20 -16.39 25.32 -3.08
C PRO A 20 -15.67 24.57 -1.95
N ARG A 21 -15.07 25.30 -1.02
CA ARG A 21 -14.29 24.76 0.10
C ARG A 21 -15.07 23.83 1.06
N TYR A 22 -16.39 23.87 0.99
CA TYR A 22 -17.28 23.02 1.79
C TYR A 22 -17.70 21.73 1.09
N ALA A 23 -17.25 21.49 -0.15
CA ALA A 23 -17.59 20.31 -0.92
C ALA A 23 -16.32 19.49 -1.26
N SER A 24 -16.46 18.18 -1.16
CA SER A 24 -15.48 17.22 -1.65
C SER A 24 -16.10 16.41 -2.78
N PHE A 25 -15.31 16.11 -3.80
CA PHE A 25 -15.76 15.35 -4.96
C PHE A 25 -15.12 13.97 -4.94
N LEU A 26 -15.95 12.93 -5.03
CA LEU A 26 -15.51 11.55 -5.12
C LEU A 26 -15.82 11.03 -6.53
N LEU A 27 -14.78 10.74 -7.30
CA LEU A 27 -14.87 10.16 -8.62
C LEU A 27 -14.68 8.64 -8.52
N ILE A 28 -15.73 7.89 -8.82
CA ILE A 28 -15.68 6.42 -8.83
C ILE A 28 -15.49 5.97 -10.28
N ALA A 29 -14.44 5.19 -10.54
CA ALA A 29 -14.12 4.62 -11.84
C ALA A 29 -13.71 3.14 -11.68
N ASN A 30 -14.04 2.30 -12.66
CA ASN A 30 -13.55 0.93 -12.73
C ASN A 30 -12.15 0.85 -13.33
N ASN A 31 -11.79 1.83 -14.15
CA ASN A 31 -10.48 1.96 -14.77
C ASN A 31 -10.06 3.43 -14.77
N ALA A 32 -9.00 3.75 -14.03
CA ALA A 32 -8.46 5.11 -13.94
C ALA A 32 -7.84 5.57 -15.27
N ASP A 33 -7.31 4.65 -16.10
CA ASP A 33 -6.72 4.99 -17.40
C ASP A 33 -7.73 5.49 -18.44
N ALA A 34 -9.04 5.28 -18.20
CA ALA A 34 -10.10 5.85 -19.01
C ALA A 34 -10.37 7.33 -18.72
N LEU A 35 -9.79 7.86 -17.65
CA LEU A 35 -9.88 9.28 -17.30
C LEU A 35 -8.75 10.07 -17.94
N LEU A 36 -9.05 11.30 -18.36
CA LEU A 36 -8.03 12.21 -18.86
C LEU A 36 -6.96 12.48 -17.79
N GLU A 37 -5.73 12.53 -18.19
CA GLU A 37 -4.60 12.82 -17.28
C GLU A 37 -4.77 14.17 -16.56
N THR A 38 -5.41 15.14 -17.22
CA THR A 38 -5.75 16.44 -16.62
C THR A 38 -6.76 16.33 -15.47
N VAL A 39 -7.63 15.33 -15.46
CA VAL A 39 -8.56 15.03 -14.35
C VAL A 39 -7.81 14.27 -13.26
N ARG A 40 -7.04 13.24 -13.61
CA ARG A 40 -6.26 12.43 -12.68
C ARG A 40 -5.27 13.27 -11.87
N SER A 41 -4.57 14.20 -12.51
CA SER A 41 -3.58 15.08 -11.83
C SER A 41 -4.19 16.02 -10.77
N ARG A 42 -5.52 16.19 -10.75
CA ARG A 42 -6.26 17.01 -9.78
C ARG A 42 -7.00 16.20 -8.73
N CYS A 43 -6.87 14.89 -8.77
CA CYS A 43 -7.48 13.96 -7.83
C CYS A 43 -6.41 13.17 -7.11
N GLU A 44 -6.68 12.83 -5.86
CA GLU A 44 -5.93 11.79 -5.16
C GLU A 44 -6.53 10.44 -5.57
N GLU A 45 -5.68 9.57 -6.14
CA GLU A 45 -6.11 8.25 -6.61
C GLU A 45 -6.07 7.25 -5.46
N LEU A 46 -7.24 6.71 -5.13
CA LEU A 46 -7.38 5.63 -4.15
C LEU A 46 -7.76 4.36 -4.89
N ASP A 47 -6.83 3.43 -4.96
CA ASP A 47 -7.09 2.11 -5.56
C ASP A 47 -7.83 1.22 -4.54
N LEU A 48 -9.12 1.01 -4.80
CA LEU A 48 -9.96 0.14 -4.00
C LEU A 48 -9.87 -1.28 -4.55
N LEU A 49 -8.79 -1.98 -4.23
CA LEU A 49 -8.73 -3.42 -4.47
C LEU A 49 -9.82 -4.11 -3.66
N PRO A 50 -10.59 -5.05 -4.23
CA PRO A 50 -11.58 -5.81 -3.48
C PRO A 50 -10.87 -6.48 -2.29
N ALA A 51 -11.28 -6.13 -1.08
CA ALA A 51 -10.82 -6.82 0.12
C ALA A 51 -11.15 -8.31 -0.02
N GLY A 52 -10.15 -9.13 -0.33
CA GLY A 52 -10.35 -10.57 -0.45
C GLY A 52 -10.03 -11.20 -1.80
N ARG A 53 -9.37 -10.50 -2.72
CA ARG A 53 -8.70 -11.25 -3.78
C ARG A 53 -7.40 -11.79 -3.20
N PRO A 54 -7.27 -13.11 -2.97
CA PRO A 54 -5.96 -13.67 -2.68
C PRO A 54 -5.06 -13.29 -3.85
N ALA A 55 -3.81 -12.94 -3.57
CA ALA A 55 -2.77 -12.72 -4.57
C ALA A 55 -2.47 -14.08 -5.29
N GLU A 56 -3.46 -14.62 -5.99
CA GLU A 56 -3.37 -15.90 -6.74
C GLU A 56 -2.82 -15.74 -8.15
N ALA A 57 -2.45 -14.54 -8.55
CA ALA A 57 -1.90 -14.32 -9.88
C ALA A 57 -0.43 -13.91 -9.81
N ALA A 58 0.44 -14.90 -9.85
CA ALA A 58 1.86 -14.87 -10.13
C ALA A 58 2.82 -14.96 -8.93
N GLY A 59 2.97 -16.15 -8.39
CA GLY A 59 4.09 -16.46 -7.51
C GLY A 59 3.68 -17.25 -6.27
N GLY A 60 3.58 -18.52 -6.46
CA GLY A 60 3.43 -19.66 -5.58
C GLY A 60 3.33 -19.49 -4.06
N SER A 61 2.90 -20.52 -3.45
CA SER A 61 2.79 -20.81 -2.01
C SER A 61 3.85 -20.13 -1.11
N GLU A 62 5.11 -20.08 -1.58
CA GLU A 62 6.24 -19.49 -0.85
C GLU A 62 6.12 -17.98 -0.61
N ARG A 63 5.65 -17.22 -1.62
CA ARG A 63 5.50 -15.75 -1.52
C ARG A 63 4.36 -15.39 -0.54
N SER A 64 3.25 -16.11 -0.60
CA SER A 64 2.13 -15.92 0.31
C SER A 64 2.51 -16.30 1.74
N GLU A 65 3.30 -17.36 1.91
CA GLU A 65 3.81 -17.79 3.22
C GLU A 65 4.79 -16.75 3.80
N LEU A 66 5.69 -16.21 2.99
CA LEU A 66 6.63 -15.17 3.41
C LEU A 66 5.88 -13.90 3.88
N VAL A 67 4.86 -13.46 3.13
CA VAL A 67 4.00 -12.33 3.51
C VAL A 67 3.28 -12.60 4.84
N SER A 68 2.69 -13.78 5.01
CA SER A 68 2.01 -14.15 6.25
C SER A 68 2.96 -14.21 7.45
N ARG A 69 4.17 -14.74 7.28
CA ARG A 69 5.20 -14.80 8.32
C ARG A 69 5.66 -13.41 8.71
N MET A 70 5.88 -12.51 7.74
CA MET A 70 6.23 -11.12 7.96
C MET A 70 5.12 -10.37 8.69
N ALA A 71 3.86 -10.53 8.29
CA ALA A 71 2.72 -9.94 8.98
C ALA A 71 2.61 -10.43 10.44
N ASN A 72 2.88 -11.70 10.72
CA ASN A 72 2.92 -12.25 12.08
C ASN A 72 4.05 -11.63 12.91
N ALA A 73 5.22 -11.39 12.31
CA ALA A 73 6.34 -10.75 13.01
C ALA A 73 6.04 -9.28 13.35
N LEU A 74 5.36 -8.54 12.45
CA LEU A 74 4.92 -7.15 12.69
C LEU A 74 3.86 -7.04 13.80
N GLU A 75 2.96 -8.01 13.91
CA GLU A 75 1.98 -8.07 15.00
C GLU A 75 2.64 -8.45 16.35
N GLY A 76 3.72 -9.22 16.31
CA GLY A 76 4.47 -9.66 17.49
C GLY A 76 5.26 -8.52 18.14
N THR A 77 5.71 -8.77 19.39
CA THR A 77 6.53 -7.82 20.16
C THR A 77 8.00 -8.24 20.23
N ASP A 78 8.39 -9.28 19.53
CA ASP A 78 9.75 -9.81 19.50
C ASP A 78 10.56 -9.09 18.41
N GLU A 79 11.46 -8.21 18.86
CA GLU A 79 12.31 -7.38 18.00
C GLU A 79 13.30 -8.22 17.18
N LEU A 80 13.90 -9.22 17.78
CA LEU A 80 14.87 -10.08 17.10
C LEU A 80 14.19 -10.86 15.97
N LYS A 81 13.02 -11.42 16.25
CA LYS A 81 12.23 -12.15 15.25
C LYS A 81 11.78 -11.24 14.11
N LEU A 82 11.41 -9.99 14.42
CA LEU A 82 11.06 -9.02 13.38
C LEU A 82 12.26 -8.69 12.51
N LEU A 83 13.44 -8.50 13.10
CA LEU A 83 14.67 -8.20 12.35
C LEU A 83 15.05 -9.37 11.42
N GLU A 84 15.03 -10.60 11.92
CA GLU A 84 15.30 -11.80 11.12
C GLU A 84 14.33 -11.90 9.92
N MET A 85 13.05 -11.71 10.17
CA MET A 85 12.03 -11.73 9.13
C MET A 85 12.16 -10.57 8.13
N ALA A 86 12.50 -9.38 8.59
CA ALA A 86 12.69 -8.22 7.72
C ALA A 86 13.89 -8.41 6.78
N VAL A 87 14.99 -8.99 7.29
CA VAL A 87 16.16 -9.34 6.47
C VAL A 87 15.80 -10.41 5.44
N GLU A 88 15.10 -11.48 5.83
CA GLU A 88 14.65 -12.54 4.91
C GLU A 88 13.71 -11.97 3.84
N PHE A 89 12.75 -11.13 4.23
CA PHE A 89 11.75 -10.52 3.35
C PHE A 89 12.37 -9.63 2.27
N THR A 90 13.44 -8.91 2.63
CA THR A 90 14.12 -7.99 1.71
C THR A 90 15.32 -8.62 0.99
N ALA A 91 15.72 -9.84 1.37
CA ALA A 91 16.89 -10.52 0.82
C ALA A 91 16.66 -10.93 -0.65
N LYS A 92 17.65 -10.67 -1.50
CA LYS A 92 17.71 -11.17 -2.90
C LYS A 92 16.51 -10.82 -3.78
N GLN A 93 15.73 -9.80 -3.42
CA GLN A 93 14.60 -9.35 -4.20
C GLN A 93 15.06 -8.35 -5.28
N SER A 94 14.49 -8.46 -6.49
CA SER A 94 14.53 -7.35 -7.43
C SER A 94 13.65 -6.20 -6.90
N GLN A 95 13.82 -4.99 -7.41
CA GLN A 95 13.01 -3.85 -7.00
C GLN A 95 11.51 -4.09 -7.24
N ASP A 96 11.17 -4.67 -8.38
CA ASP A 96 9.78 -4.98 -8.75
C ASP A 96 9.19 -6.09 -7.87
N ASP A 97 9.98 -7.12 -7.54
CA ASP A 97 9.55 -8.16 -6.61
C ASP A 97 9.32 -7.61 -5.21
N LEU A 98 10.21 -6.73 -4.74
CA LEU A 98 10.09 -6.09 -3.44
C LEU A 98 8.83 -5.22 -3.36
N LEU A 99 8.54 -4.42 -4.38
CA LEU A 99 7.30 -3.63 -4.46
C LEU A 99 6.06 -4.53 -4.45
N THR A 100 6.10 -5.65 -5.18
CA THR A 100 5.02 -6.63 -5.20
C THR A 100 4.81 -7.26 -3.80
N LEU A 101 5.89 -7.61 -3.11
CA LEU A 101 5.83 -8.15 -1.74
C LEU A 101 5.29 -7.13 -0.74
N LEU A 102 5.72 -5.86 -0.84
CA LEU A 102 5.23 -4.79 0.04
C LEU A 102 3.75 -4.50 -0.19
N ASN A 103 3.27 -4.55 -1.44
CA ASN A 103 1.83 -4.43 -1.74
C ASN A 103 1.04 -5.58 -1.12
N ALA A 104 1.49 -6.82 -1.30
CA ALA A 104 0.82 -8.00 -0.72
C ALA A 104 0.83 -7.96 0.82
N LEU A 105 1.90 -7.47 1.43
CA LEU A 105 2.01 -7.30 2.88
C LEU A 105 1.04 -6.23 3.40
N GLU A 106 0.92 -5.10 2.71
CA GLU A 106 -0.05 -4.05 3.04
C GLU A 106 -1.48 -4.59 2.99
N GLU A 107 -1.84 -5.31 1.92
CA GLU A 107 -3.16 -5.93 1.77
C GLU A 107 -3.47 -6.91 2.92
N GLU A 108 -2.53 -7.79 3.26
CA GLU A 108 -2.70 -8.74 4.36
C GLU A 108 -2.86 -8.04 5.72
N LEU A 109 -2.04 -7.01 6.01
CA LEU A 109 -2.15 -6.23 7.24
C LEU A 109 -3.48 -5.48 7.32
N CYS A 110 -3.93 -4.85 6.23
CA CYS A 110 -5.22 -4.19 6.15
C CYS A 110 -6.38 -5.19 6.38
N ALA A 111 -6.32 -6.37 5.76
CA ALA A 111 -7.32 -7.42 5.96
C ALA A 111 -7.36 -7.90 7.42
N ARG A 112 -6.20 -8.01 8.09
CA ARG A 112 -6.11 -8.33 9.53
C ARG A 112 -6.69 -7.22 10.39
N ALA A 113 -6.39 -5.95 10.08
CA ALA A 113 -6.91 -4.80 10.81
C ALA A 113 -8.45 -4.76 10.78
N VAL A 114 -9.05 -5.00 9.62
CA VAL A 114 -10.50 -5.09 9.48
C VAL A 114 -11.09 -6.25 10.29
N ARG A 115 -10.47 -7.44 10.22
CA ARG A 115 -10.97 -8.63 10.92
C ARG A 115 -10.85 -8.55 12.44
N ARG A 116 -9.83 -7.89 12.97
CA ARG A 116 -9.50 -7.87 14.42
C ARG A 116 -9.82 -6.55 15.11
N GLY A 117 -10.41 -5.58 14.43
CA GLY A 117 -10.79 -4.30 15.02
C GLY A 117 -9.62 -3.33 15.23
N GLY A 118 -8.53 -3.45 14.44
CA GLY A 118 -7.48 -2.47 14.29
C GLY A 118 -6.73 -2.08 15.58
N GLY A 119 -5.89 -2.96 16.14
CA GLY A 119 -4.96 -2.58 17.23
C GLY A 119 -3.96 -1.52 16.76
N SER A 120 -3.53 -0.63 17.68
CA SER A 120 -2.59 0.47 17.40
C SER A 120 -1.30 -0.01 16.71
N ARG A 121 -0.76 -1.14 17.13
CA ARG A 121 0.44 -1.74 16.53
C ARG A 121 0.22 -2.18 15.08
N LEU A 122 -0.94 -2.74 14.77
CA LEU A 122 -1.28 -3.19 13.42
C LEU A 122 -1.48 -2.01 12.47
N LEU A 123 -2.14 -0.94 12.94
CA LEU A 123 -2.29 0.30 12.18
C LEU A 123 -0.94 0.97 11.92
N ARG A 124 -0.04 0.96 12.92
CA ARG A 124 1.33 1.43 12.75
C ARG A 124 2.09 0.63 11.71
N ALA A 125 1.95 -0.71 11.72
CA ALA A 125 2.57 -1.57 10.73
C ALA A 125 2.08 -1.26 9.30
N VAL A 126 0.78 -1.03 9.11
CA VAL A 126 0.21 -0.62 7.81
C VAL A 126 0.82 0.69 7.33
N GLU A 127 0.87 1.71 8.21
CA GLU A 127 1.43 3.02 7.86
C GLU A 127 2.92 2.92 7.50
N LEU A 128 3.68 2.15 8.26
CA LEU A 128 5.11 1.91 8.01
C LEU A 128 5.34 1.22 6.66
N VAL A 129 4.55 0.20 6.33
CA VAL A 129 4.67 -0.51 5.05
C VAL A 129 4.33 0.43 3.87
N LYS A 130 3.35 1.33 4.01
CA LYS A 130 3.07 2.38 3.02
C LYS A 130 4.27 3.29 2.79
N GLN A 131 4.89 3.76 3.86
CA GLN A 131 6.09 4.61 3.78
C GLN A 131 7.25 3.87 3.11
N LEU A 132 7.49 2.61 3.48
CA LEU A 132 8.52 1.76 2.87
C LEU A 132 8.28 1.53 1.39
N ARG A 133 7.04 1.33 0.97
CA ARG A 133 6.67 1.21 -0.45
C ARG A 133 6.99 2.50 -1.21
N GLY A 134 6.70 3.66 -0.64
CA GLY A 134 7.09 4.95 -1.21
C GLY A 134 8.61 5.08 -1.35
N ALA A 135 9.35 4.69 -0.34
CA ALA A 135 10.80 4.72 -0.29
C ALA A 135 11.45 3.69 -1.24
N ALA A 136 10.87 2.49 -1.37
CA ALA A 136 11.37 1.45 -2.26
C ALA A 136 11.38 1.89 -3.74
N ARG A 137 10.46 2.78 -4.14
CA ARG A 137 10.47 3.39 -5.48
C ARG A 137 11.68 4.29 -5.76
N LEU A 138 12.39 4.73 -4.70
CA LEU A 138 13.58 5.58 -4.77
C LEU A 138 14.90 4.79 -4.74
N ASN A 139 14.88 3.50 -5.10
CA ASN A 139 16.06 2.63 -5.15
C ASN A 139 16.78 2.42 -3.79
N LEU A 140 16.07 2.40 -2.68
CA LEU A 140 16.65 1.98 -1.41
C LEU A 140 16.98 0.49 -1.42
N ASN A 141 18.12 0.14 -0.83
CA ASN A 141 18.51 -1.26 -0.73
C ASN A 141 17.73 -2.01 0.38
N GLY A 142 17.68 -3.35 0.28
CA GLY A 142 16.94 -4.17 1.23
C GLY A 142 17.39 -3.99 2.69
N SER A 143 18.68 -3.77 2.96
CA SER A 143 19.19 -3.54 4.31
C SER A 143 18.70 -2.24 4.92
N GLN A 144 18.57 -1.19 4.13
CA GLN A 144 18.00 0.09 4.59
C GLN A 144 16.52 -0.06 4.91
N LEU A 145 15.78 -0.79 4.07
CA LEU A 145 14.35 -1.04 4.27
C LEU A 145 14.08 -1.90 5.50
N SER A 146 14.88 -2.97 5.71
CA SER A 146 14.74 -3.81 6.91
C SER A 146 15.06 -3.05 8.19
N GLY A 147 16.12 -2.23 8.20
CA GLY A 147 16.47 -1.37 9.32
C GLY A 147 15.38 -0.34 9.64
N TRP A 148 14.85 0.33 8.61
CA TRP A 148 13.75 1.29 8.79
C TRP A 148 12.49 0.65 9.35
N LEU A 149 12.14 -0.54 8.86
CA LEU A 149 10.98 -1.28 9.32
C LEU A 149 11.11 -1.65 10.81
N CYS A 150 12.27 -2.14 11.23
CA CYS A 150 12.52 -2.47 12.64
C CYS A 150 12.50 -1.22 13.53
N ALA A 151 13.23 -0.17 13.15
CA ALA A 151 13.27 1.08 13.90
C ALA A 151 11.84 1.67 14.06
N GLY A 152 11.09 1.78 12.97
CA GLY A 152 9.76 2.35 13.00
C GLY A 152 8.74 1.56 13.82
N MET A 153 8.93 0.26 14.05
CA MET A 153 8.04 -0.53 14.90
C MET A 153 8.36 -0.42 16.40
N PHE A 154 9.60 0.01 16.78
CA PHE A 154 10.07 0.01 18.15
C PHE A 154 10.52 1.40 18.65
N GLU A 155 10.44 2.46 17.84
CA GLU A 155 10.88 3.82 18.20
C GLU A 155 10.13 4.47 19.39
N ASP A 156 9.03 3.88 19.88
CA ASP A 156 8.23 4.40 21.00
C ASP A 156 8.19 3.44 22.21
N LEU A 157 9.18 2.60 22.36
CA LEU A 157 9.45 1.86 23.60
C LEU A 157 10.54 2.58 24.37
#